data_7d776810c17e718ad689a47ca7ffd7f1
#
_entry.id   7d776810c17e718ad689a47ca7ffd7f1
#
_cell.length_a   1.000
_cell.length_b   1.000
_cell.length_c   1.000
_cell.angle_alpha   90.00
_cell.angle_beta   90.00
_cell.angle_gamma   90.00
#
_symmetry.space_group_name_H-M   'P 1'
#
loop_
_entity.id
_entity.type
_entity.pdbx_description
1 polymer ?
#
loop_
_entity_poly.entity_id
_entity_poly.type
_entity_poly.pdbx_seq_one_letter_code
_entity_poly.pdbx_strand_id
1 'polypeptide(L)'
;NAIKIKPDYADAHFNLGLLLLETNHYEAAAEYFKFSHKNSQYYLLRCLYLQNNKSLFYDQLDCLINQGEIHPIIGSLGCRSVMKYGIERPNLYCKDPLNYVLQTDLCNRYDFDEIFVGTARTILQEHRVPNKRQALLTNGYQTSGNLFSLERYLTGKIQKIINLEIDKYLVRFEDSNEGLITNWPNGYSLYGWLVSMKSGGTLRPHMHEQGWLSGSIYINVPEKSK
;
A
#
# COMPACT_ATOMS: atom_id res chain seq x y z
N ASN A 1 28.75 -2.37 -0.07
CA ASN A 1 29.96 -2.13 -0.90
C ASN A 1 29.72 -1.14 -2.06
N ALA A 2 28.51 -1.02 -2.64
CA ALA A 2 28.23 -0.12 -3.77
C ALA A 2 28.49 1.35 -3.42
N ILE A 3 28.03 1.84 -2.28
CA ILE A 3 28.24 3.23 -1.83
C ILE A 3 29.73 3.54 -1.58
N LYS A 4 30.53 2.54 -1.15
CA LYS A 4 32.00 2.73 -1.01
C LYS A 4 32.71 2.92 -2.33
N ILE A 5 32.22 2.29 -3.40
CA ILE A 5 32.77 2.36 -4.77
C ILE A 5 32.27 3.63 -5.47
N LYS A 6 30.99 3.95 -5.31
CA LYS A 6 30.32 5.11 -5.89
C LYS A 6 29.49 5.82 -4.82
N PRO A 7 30.07 6.82 -4.10
CA PRO A 7 29.40 7.49 -2.97
C PRO A 7 28.11 8.25 -3.35
N ASP A 8 27.95 8.62 -4.62
CA ASP A 8 26.78 9.32 -5.17
C ASP A 8 25.76 8.40 -5.83
N TYR A 9 25.87 7.07 -5.60
CA TYR A 9 24.94 6.10 -6.21
C TYR A 9 23.58 6.12 -5.53
N ALA A 10 22.65 6.91 -6.07
CA ALA A 10 21.34 7.18 -5.51
C ALA A 10 20.50 5.91 -5.23
N ASP A 11 20.51 4.90 -6.13
CA ASP A 11 19.80 3.64 -5.91
C ASP A 11 20.34 2.86 -4.71
N ALA A 12 21.65 2.87 -4.50
CA ALA A 12 22.26 2.17 -3.36
C ALA A 12 21.89 2.86 -2.04
N HIS A 13 21.85 4.19 -2.01
CA HIS A 13 21.35 4.96 -0.86
C HIS A 13 19.87 4.65 -0.61
N PHE A 14 19.04 4.64 -1.65
CA PHE A 14 17.62 4.33 -1.54
C PHE A 14 17.38 2.93 -0.96
N ASN A 15 18.01 1.91 -1.53
CA ASN A 15 17.85 0.53 -1.07
C ASN A 15 18.35 0.31 0.36
N LEU A 16 19.45 0.96 0.75
CA LEU A 16 19.94 0.89 2.13
C LEU A 16 19.01 1.64 3.09
N GLY A 17 18.47 2.79 2.66
CA GLY A 17 17.44 3.52 3.40
C GLY A 17 16.20 2.67 3.66
N LEU A 18 15.70 1.94 2.65
CA LEU A 18 14.57 1.02 2.82
C LEU A 18 14.88 -0.11 3.81
N LEU A 19 16.04 -0.74 3.71
CA LEU A 19 16.45 -1.80 4.63
C LEU A 19 16.53 -1.29 6.08
N LEU A 20 17.10 -0.11 6.29
CA LEU A 20 17.21 0.51 7.60
C LEU A 20 15.83 0.89 8.16
N LEU A 21 14.92 1.37 7.31
CA LEU A 21 13.55 1.69 7.69
C LEU A 21 12.79 0.42 8.12
N GLU A 22 12.92 -0.68 7.36
CA GLU A 22 12.33 -1.99 7.70
C GLU A 22 12.86 -2.58 9.01
N THR A 23 14.12 -2.28 9.34
CA THR A 23 14.77 -2.73 10.57
C THR A 23 14.65 -1.72 11.73
N ASN A 24 13.80 -0.70 11.59
CA ASN A 24 13.48 0.35 12.57
C ASN A 24 14.67 1.27 12.93
N HIS A 25 15.66 1.39 12.06
CA HIS A 25 16.78 2.34 12.21
C HIS A 25 16.44 3.66 11.51
N TYR A 26 15.43 4.35 12.01
CA TYR A 26 14.79 5.48 11.34
C TYR A 26 15.71 6.68 11.11
N GLU A 27 16.60 7.00 12.06
CA GLU A 27 17.56 8.08 11.95
C GLU A 27 18.56 7.81 10.83
N ALA A 28 19.14 6.62 10.80
CA ALA A 28 20.07 6.24 9.76
C ALA A 28 19.37 6.16 8.39
N ALA A 29 18.14 5.63 8.32
CA ALA A 29 17.35 5.58 7.09
C ALA A 29 17.12 6.99 6.52
N ALA A 30 16.76 7.96 7.38
CA ALA A 30 16.53 9.34 6.98
C ALA A 30 17.77 9.97 6.32
N GLU A 31 18.97 9.72 6.86
CA GLU A 31 20.21 10.21 6.27
C GLU A 31 20.44 9.66 4.85
N TYR A 32 20.19 8.37 4.64
CA TYR A 32 20.34 7.77 3.30
C TYR A 32 19.29 8.29 2.31
N PHE A 33 18.05 8.57 2.74
CA PHE A 33 17.04 9.12 1.85
C PHE A 33 17.33 10.56 1.39
N LYS A 34 18.11 11.33 2.12
CA LYS A 34 18.56 12.68 1.70
C LYS A 34 19.46 12.66 0.45
N PHE A 35 20.23 11.59 0.25
CA PHE A 35 21.17 11.42 -0.87
C PHE A 35 20.60 10.57 -2.03
N SER A 36 19.32 10.33 -2.02
CA SER A 36 18.64 9.44 -2.94
C SER A 36 17.79 10.21 -3.97
N HIS A 37 16.91 9.52 -4.69
CA HIS A 37 16.03 10.10 -5.71
C HIS A 37 14.95 11.02 -5.14
N LYS A 38 14.27 11.76 -6.04
CA LYS A 38 13.12 12.61 -5.66
C LYS A 38 12.07 11.85 -4.84
N ASN A 39 11.74 10.62 -5.22
CA ASN A 39 10.74 9.80 -4.52
C ASN A 39 11.14 9.42 -3.08
N SER A 40 12.42 9.51 -2.72
CA SER A 40 12.89 9.23 -1.36
C SER A 40 12.41 10.25 -0.33
N GLN A 41 11.98 11.42 -0.77
CA GLN A 41 11.43 12.47 0.11
C GLN A 41 10.18 12.00 0.87
N TYR A 42 9.40 11.08 0.29
CA TYR A 42 8.25 10.48 0.96
C TYR A 42 8.67 9.54 2.09
N TYR A 43 9.74 8.78 1.88
CA TYR A 43 10.32 7.90 2.90
C TYR A 43 11.06 8.67 3.98
N LEU A 44 11.71 9.79 3.63
CA LEU A 44 12.26 10.73 4.62
C LEU A 44 11.15 11.25 5.53
N LEU A 45 10.03 11.72 4.97
CA LEU A 45 8.87 12.17 5.75
C LEU A 45 8.38 11.07 6.70
N ARG A 46 8.32 9.82 6.23
CA ARG A 46 7.95 8.67 7.06
C ARG A 46 8.94 8.40 8.19
N CYS A 47 10.24 8.48 7.93
CA CYS A 47 11.25 8.34 8.96
C CYS A 47 11.08 9.40 10.06
N LEU A 48 10.90 10.66 9.70
CA LEU A 48 10.69 11.76 10.64
C LEU A 48 9.43 11.57 11.50
N TYR A 49 8.34 11.06 10.89
CA TYR A 49 7.13 10.69 11.61
C TYR A 49 7.36 9.57 12.64
N LEU A 50 8.11 8.54 12.28
CA LEU A 50 8.41 7.39 13.13
C LEU A 50 9.40 7.73 14.26
N GLN A 51 10.33 8.65 14.02
CA GLN A 51 11.23 9.24 15.03
C GLN A 51 10.51 10.12 16.07
N ASN A 52 9.22 10.45 15.86
CA ASN A 52 8.50 11.46 16.63
C ASN A 52 9.14 12.87 16.54
N ASN A 53 9.91 13.15 15.51
CA ASN A 53 10.51 14.45 15.28
C ASN A 53 9.48 15.40 14.66
N LYS A 54 8.63 15.96 15.50
CA LYS A 54 7.50 16.79 15.11
C LYS A 54 7.92 18.00 14.26
N SER A 55 8.98 18.72 14.64
CA SER A 55 9.44 19.90 13.91
C SER A 55 9.85 19.55 12.49
N LEU A 56 10.87 18.68 12.35
CA LEU A 56 11.37 18.28 11.03
C LEU A 56 10.32 17.57 10.17
N PHE A 57 9.39 16.86 10.80
CA PHE A 57 8.28 16.25 10.08
C PHE A 57 7.40 17.31 9.40
N TYR A 58 7.01 18.38 10.11
CA TYR A 58 6.18 19.43 9.52
C TYR A 58 6.95 20.29 8.53
N ASP A 59 8.23 20.58 8.78
CA ASP A 59 9.10 21.29 7.82
C ASP A 59 9.16 20.52 6.48
N GLN A 60 9.33 19.20 6.53
CA GLN A 60 9.35 18.35 5.35
C GLN A 60 7.96 18.21 4.70
N LEU A 61 6.89 18.07 5.50
CA LEU A 61 5.52 17.99 5.01
C LEU A 61 5.12 19.28 4.29
N ASP A 62 5.37 20.44 4.90
CA ASP A 62 5.07 21.76 4.33
C ASP A 62 5.88 21.99 3.04
N CYS A 63 7.13 21.54 2.98
CA CYS A 63 7.94 21.56 1.76
C CYS A 63 7.30 20.78 0.63
N LEU A 64 6.85 19.54 0.88
CA LEU A 64 6.20 18.69 -0.13
C LEU A 64 4.85 19.25 -0.58
N ILE A 65 4.06 19.79 0.34
CA ILE A 65 2.79 20.45 0.03
C ILE A 65 3.03 21.68 -0.88
N ASN A 66 4.00 22.52 -0.55
CA ASN A 66 4.33 23.72 -1.33
C ASN A 66 4.89 23.38 -2.72
N GLN A 67 5.47 22.19 -2.91
CA GLN A 67 5.87 21.67 -4.21
C GLN A 67 4.71 21.07 -5.01
N GLY A 68 3.50 20.98 -4.42
CA GLY A 68 2.33 20.37 -5.05
C GLY A 68 2.43 18.85 -5.16
N GLU A 69 3.21 18.18 -4.28
CA GLU A 69 3.40 16.73 -4.34
C GLU A 69 2.15 16.00 -3.87
N ILE A 70 1.58 15.19 -4.75
CA ILE A 70 0.38 14.39 -4.49
C ILE A 70 0.79 12.92 -4.44
N HIS A 71 0.79 12.33 -3.24
CA HIS A 71 1.23 10.95 -3.05
C HIS A 71 0.52 10.29 -1.85
N PRO A 72 0.16 8.99 -1.92
CA PRO A 72 -0.52 8.28 -0.83
C PRO A 72 0.21 8.34 0.52
N ILE A 73 1.56 8.28 0.53
CA ILE A 73 2.36 8.38 1.76
C ILE A 73 2.15 9.75 2.41
N ILE A 74 2.22 10.85 1.62
CA ILE A 74 2.04 12.22 2.13
C ILE A 74 0.63 12.35 2.72
N GLY A 75 -0.40 11.94 1.97
CA GLY A 75 -1.78 12.01 2.42
C GLY A 75 -2.03 11.21 3.69
N SER A 76 -1.56 9.97 3.75
CA SER A 76 -1.71 9.11 4.92
C SER A 76 -1.00 9.66 6.16
N LEU A 77 0.24 10.13 6.01
CA LEU A 77 1.00 10.70 7.12
C LEU A 77 0.42 12.05 7.56
N GLY A 78 -0.11 12.85 6.64
CA GLY A 78 -0.86 14.07 6.93
C GLY A 78 -2.03 13.79 7.86
N CYS A 79 -2.95 12.89 7.48
CA CYS A 79 -4.08 12.50 8.33
C CYS A 79 -3.64 11.94 9.69
N ARG A 80 -2.65 11.06 9.71
CA ARG A 80 -2.14 10.46 10.96
C ARG A 80 -1.46 11.48 11.87
N SER A 81 -0.82 12.49 11.29
CA SER A 81 -0.15 13.55 12.08
C SER A 81 -1.17 14.45 12.80
N VAL A 82 -2.34 14.68 12.21
CA VAL A 82 -3.44 15.39 12.89
C VAL A 82 -3.87 14.62 14.15
N MET A 83 -4.07 13.31 14.03
CA MET A 83 -4.42 12.47 15.19
C MET A 83 -3.31 12.44 16.25
N LYS A 84 -2.04 12.46 15.84
CA LYS A 84 -0.89 12.33 16.75
C LYS A 84 -0.47 13.64 17.40
N TYR A 85 -0.54 14.74 16.66
CA TYR A 85 0.03 16.03 17.07
C TYR A 85 -0.99 17.17 17.17
N GLY A 86 -2.23 16.97 16.69
CA GLY A 86 -3.30 17.96 16.71
C GLY A 86 -3.10 19.15 15.77
N ILE A 87 -2.24 19.02 14.76
CA ILE A 87 -1.93 20.12 13.81
C ILE A 87 -2.41 19.73 12.42
N GLU A 88 -3.39 20.45 11.89
CA GLU A 88 -3.85 20.31 10.51
C GLU A 88 -2.89 20.95 9.51
N ARG A 89 -2.77 20.30 8.36
CA ARG A 89 -2.13 20.80 7.14
C ARG A 89 -2.98 20.44 5.93
N PRO A 90 -2.90 21.19 4.82
CA PRO A 90 -3.53 20.81 3.57
C PRO A 90 -3.13 19.39 3.16
N ASN A 91 -4.10 18.57 2.82
CA ASN A 91 -3.86 17.22 2.30
C ASN A 91 -4.22 17.19 0.82
N LEU A 92 -3.20 17.28 -0.05
CA LEU A 92 -3.39 17.35 -1.49
C LEU A 92 -3.82 16.00 -2.10
N TYR A 93 -3.61 14.89 -1.38
CA TYR A 93 -4.02 13.57 -1.85
C TYR A 93 -5.49 13.27 -1.51
N CYS A 94 -5.85 13.30 -0.23
CA CYS A 94 -7.23 13.06 0.21
C CYS A 94 -7.41 13.57 1.64
N LYS A 95 -8.30 14.57 1.81
CA LYS A 95 -8.56 15.18 3.11
C LYS A 95 -9.34 14.24 4.03
N ASP A 96 -10.40 13.63 3.52
CA ASP A 96 -11.32 12.78 4.27
C ASP A 96 -11.35 11.35 3.70
N PRO A 97 -10.30 10.53 3.91
CA PRO A 97 -10.12 9.26 3.23
C PRO A 97 -11.22 8.23 3.52
N LEU A 98 -11.92 8.35 4.66
CA LEU A 98 -13.02 7.43 4.99
C LEU A 98 -14.22 7.59 4.06
N ASN A 99 -14.42 8.76 3.43
CA ASN A 99 -15.47 8.99 2.45
C ASN A 99 -15.21 8.26 1.13
N TYR A 100 -13.98 7.80 0.90
CA TYR A 100 -13.53 7.09 -0.30
C TYR A 100 -13.37 5.58 -0.09
N VAL A 101 -13.84 5.07 1.04
CA VAL A 101 -13.91 3.62 1.29
C VAL A 101 -15.20 3.09 0.68
N LEU A 102 -15.08 2.22 -0.32
CA LEU A 102 -16.21 1.55 -0.96
C LEU A 102 -16.22 0.07 -0.60
N GLN A 103 -17.34 -0.43 -0.11
CA GLN A 103 -17.59 -1.84 0.11
C GLN A 103 -18.57 -2.34 -0.95
N THR A 104 -18.20 -3.45 -1.62
CA THR A 104 -18.99 -4.05 -2.69
C THR A 104 -19.23 -5.52 -2.40
N ASP A 105 -20.46 -5.97 -2.53
CA ASP A 105 -20.80 -7.39 -2.50
C ASP A 105 -20.59 -8.00 -3.90
N LEU A 106 -19.50 -8.76 -4.05
CA LEU A 106 -19.16 -9.43 -5.30
C LEU A 106 -19.96 -10.73 -5.50
N CYS A 107 -20.47 -11.35 -4.42
CA CYS A 107 -21.23 -12.61 -4.52
C CYS A 107 -22.54 -12.41 -5.28
N ASN A 108 -23.18 -11.25 -5.13
CA ASN A 108 -24.42 -10.93 -5.81
C ASN A 108 -24.23 -10.45 -7.27
N ARG A 109 -22.98 -10.24 -7.70
CA ARG A 109 -22.67 -9.69 -9.03
C ARG A 109 -21.96 -10.65 -9.97
N TYR A 110 -21.26 -11.62 -9.41
CA TYR A 110 -20.37 -12.53 -10.14
C TYR A 110 -20.50 -13.95 -9.61
N ASP A 111 -20.12 -14.94 -10.40
CA ASP A 111 -19.93 -16.30 -9.91
C ASP A 111 -18.70 -16.36 -8.99
N PHE A 112 -18.94 -15.94 -7.75
CA PHE A 112 -17.89 -15.76 -6.76
C PHE A 112 -17.19 -17.07 -6.42
N ASP A 113 -17.95 -18.14 -6.28
CA ASP A 113 -17.41 -19.45 -5.92
C ASP A 113 -16.50 -20.01 -7.00
N GLU A 114 -16.89 -19.95 -8.27
CA GLU A 114 -16.03 -20.40 -9.37
C GLU A 114 -14.80 -19.49 -9.50
N ILE A 115 -15.01 -18.16 -9.58
CA ILE A 115 -13.97 -17.22 -9.98
C ILE A 115 -12.96 -16.96 -8.86
N PHE A 116 -13.43 -16.72 -7.63
CA PHE A 116 -12.55 -16.33 -6.53
C PHE A 116 -12.17 -17.51 -5.64
N VAL A 117 -13.16 -18.28 -5.17
CA VAL A 117 -12.90 -19.40 -4.24
C VAL A 117 -12.18 -20.54 -4.97
N GLY A 118 -12.65 -20.91 -6.16
CA GLY A 118 -12.03 -21.96 -6.98
C GLY A 118 -10.59 -21.60 -7.36
N THR A 119 -10.35 -20.39 -7.84
CA THR A 119 -9.01 -19.90 -8.19
C THR A 119 -8.07 -19.90 -6.98
N ALA A 120 -8.51 -19.36 -5.85
CA ALA A 120 -7.71 -19.32 -4.64
C ALA A 120 -7.36 -20.74 -4.15
N ARG A 121 -8.32 -21.64 -4.16
CA ARG A 121 -8.13 -23.06 -3.79
C ARG A 121 -7.08 -23.72 -4.68
N THR A 122 -7.19 -23.57 -6.00
CA THR A 122 -6.23 -24.13 -6.96
C THR A 122 -4.81 -23.62 -6.68
N ILE A 123 -4.65 -22.31 -6.51
CA ILE A 123 -3.32 -21.71 -6.25
C ILE A 123 -2.71 -22.23 -4.96
N LEU A 124 -3.50 -22.35 -3.89
CA LEU A 124 -3.01 -22.75 -2.57
C LEU A 124 -2.75 -24.27 -2.49
N GLN A 125 -3.65 -25.10 -3.03
CA GLN A 125 -3.53 -26.56 -2.94
C GLN A 125 -2.47 -27.13 -3.89
N GLU A 126 -2.32 -26.56 -5.08
CA GLU A 126 -1.32 -27.00 -6.05
C GLU A 126 0.05 -26.31 -5.82
N HIS A 127 0.20 -25.51 -4.77
CA HIS A 127 1.43 -24.77 -4.45
C HIS A 127 2.04 -24.02 -5.64
N ARG A 128 1.18 -23.45 -6.51
CA ARG A 128 1.60 -22.76 -7.74
C ARG A 128 2.47 -21.55 -7.51
N VAL A 129 2.28 -20.89 -6.37
CA VAL A 129 3.05 -19.72 -5.98
C VAL A 129 3.70 -19.98 -4.62
N PRO A 130 5.02 -19.74 -4.48
CA PRO A 130 5.71 -19.93 -3.20
C PRO A 130 5.10 -19.05 -2.11
N ASN A 131 5.13 -19.55 -0.87
CA ASN A 131 4.73 -18.77 0.28
C ASN A 131 5.87 -17.86 0.75
N LYS A 132 5.53 -16.65 1.15
CA LYS A 132 6.44 -15.69 1.79
C LYS A 132 6.02 -15.48 3.24
N ARG A 133 7.00 -15.48 4.14
CA ARG A 133 6.76 -15.03 5.51
C ARG A 133 6.52 -13.51 5.49
N GLN A 134 5.37 -13.08 6.02
CA GLN A 134 5.03 -11.68 6.20
C GLN A 134 5.23 -11.32 7.68
N ALA A 135 6.11 -10.38 7.97
CA ALA A 135 6.46 -10.01 9.35
C ALA A 135 5.28 -9.46 10.18
N LEU A 136 4.27 -8.93 9.51
CA LEU A 136 3.06 -8.37 10.15
C LEU A 136 1.95 -9.41 10.32
N LEU A 137 2.12 -10.62 9.76
CA LEU A 137 1.13 -11.69 9.76
C LEU A 137 1.52 -12.75 10.80
N THR A 138 0.60 -13.07 11.70
CA THR A 138 0.74 -14.16 12.64
C THR A 138 -0.25 -15.27 12.30
N ASN A 139 0.13 -16.53 12.59
CA ASN A 139 -0.67 -17.71 12.30
C ASN A 139 -1.23 -17.75 10.85
N GLY A 140 -0.38 -17.42 9.90
CA GLY A 140 -0.75 -17.41 8.49
C GLY A 140 0.44 -17.28 7.57
N TYR A 141 0.17 -17.28 6.28
CA TYR A 141 1.16 -17.07 5.23
C TYR A 141 0.56 -16.25 4.09
N GLN A 142 1.43 -15.69 3.30
CA GLN A 142 1.12 -14.90 2.11
C GLN A 142 1.85 -15.50 0.92
N THR A 143 1.22 -15.50 -0.26
CA THR A 143 1.94 -15.85 -1.50
C THR A 143 2.97 -14.76 -1.83
N SER A 144 4.09 -15.19 -2.43
CA SER A 144 5.16 -14.26 -2.83
C SER A 144 4.93 -13.67 -4.23
N GLY A 145 5.52 -12.50 -4.47
CA GLY A 145 5.45 -11.84 -5.78
C GLY A 145 4.06 -11.30 -6.12
N ASN A 146 3.88 -10.96 -7.39
CA ASN A 146 2.61 -10.50 -7.92
C ASN A 146 1.81 -11.67 -8.50
N LEU A 147 0.76 -12.06 -7.83
CA LEU A 147 -0.12 -13.16 -8.22
C LEU A 147 -0.67 -12.99 -9.65
N PHE A 148 -1.02 -11.77 -10.03
CA PHE A 148 -1.57 -11.46 -11.35
C PHE A 148 -0.56 -11.63 -12.50
N SER A 149 0.73 -11.50 -12.20
CA SER A 149 1.80 -11.75 -13.17
C SER A 149 2.22 -13.21 -13.22
N LEU A 150 2.27 -13.88 -12.05
CA LEU A 150 2.73 -15.27 -11.93
C LEU A 150 1.68 -16.26 -12.43
N GLU A 151 0.40 -16.01 -12.15
CA GLU A 151 -0.71 -16.90 -12.50
C GLU A 151 -1.74 -16.22 -13.41
N ARG A 152 -1.28 -15.61 -14.49
CA ARG A 152 -2.13 -14.84 -15.44
C ARG A 152 -3.33 -15.61 -15.95
N TYR A 153 -3.17 -16.89 -16.22
CA TYR A 153 -4.24 -17.72 -16.76
C TYR A 153 -5.38 -17.90 -15.74
N LEU A 154 -5.04 -18.25 -14.50
CA LEU A 154 -6.02 -18.46 -13.44
C LEU A 154 -6.64 -17.15 -12.97
N THR A 155 -5.86 -16.08 -12.87
CA THR A 155 -6.30 -14.80 -12.31
C THR A 155 -6.93 -13.84 -13.32
N GLY A 156 -6.97 -14.20 -14.62
CA GLY A 156 -7.43 -13.30 -15.66
C GLY A 156 -8.88 -12.81 -15.50
N LYS A 157 -9.79 -13.69 -15.05
CA LYS A 157 -11.19 -13.31 -14.74
C LYS A 157 -11.22 -12.35 -13.54
N ILE A 158 -10.45 -12.64 -12.49
CA ILE A 158 -10.36 -11.80 -11.28
C ILE A 158 -9.84 -10.40 -11.65
N GLN A 159 -8.77 -10.32 -12.44
CA GLN A 159 -8.22 -9.02 -12.88
C GLN A 159 -9.26 -8.19 -13.65
N LYS A 160 -10.01 -8.81 -14.55
CA LYS A 160 -11.09 -8.13 -15.29
C LYS A 160 -12.15 -7.57 -14.35
N ILE A 161 -12.56 -8.35 -13.35
CA ILE A 161 -13.56 -7.91 -12.36
C ILE A 161 -13.01 -6.77 -11.52
N ILE A 162 -11.76 -6.86 -11.04
CA ILE A 162 -11.14 -5.78 -10.26
C ILE A 162 -11.10 -4.48 -11.09
N ASN A 163 -10.69 -4.55 -12.36
CA ASN A 163 -10.68 -3.37 -13.22
C ASN A 163 -12.09 -2.77 -13.39
N LEU A 164 -13.11 -3.60 -13.61
CA LEU A 164 -14.49 -3.13 -13.68
C LEU A 164 -14.97 -2.47 -12.38
N GLU A 165 -14.59 -2.98 -11.22
CA GLU A 165 -14.95 -2.37 -9.94
C GLU A 165 -14.14 -1.09 -9.69
N ILE A 166 -12.90 -0.97 -10.19
CA ILE A 166 -12.12 0.29 -10.20
C ILE A 166 -12.80 1.33 -11.09
N ASP A 167 -13.24 0.95 -12.29
CA ASP A 167 -13.97 1.86 -13.18
C ASP A 167 -15.25 2.39 -12.52
N LYS A 168 -16.01 1.52 -11.86
CA LYS A 168 -17.20 1.92 -11.08
C LYS A 168 -16.84 2.83 -9.89
N TYR A 169 -15.72 2.57 -9.23
CA TYR A 169 -15.20 3.42 -8.17
C TYR A 169 -14.92 4.84 -8.69
N LEU A 170 -14.26 4.95 -9.84
CA LEU A 170 -13.98 6.25 -10.46
C LEU A 170 -15.26 6.99 -10.86
N VAL A 171 -16.22 6.31 -11.47
CA VAL A 171 -17.52 6.89 -11.79
C VAL A 171 -18.27 7.34 -10.52
N ARG A 172 -18.19 6.55 -9.44
CA ARG A 172 -18.83 6.91 -8.16
C ARG A 172 -18.31 8.22 -7.58
N PHE A 173 -17.05 8.54 -7.82
CA PHE A 173 -16.36 9.71 -7.27
C PHE A 173 -15.95 10.74 -8.34
N GLU A 174 -16.54 10.70 -9.55
CA GLU A 174 -16.15 11.54 -10.68
C GLU A 174 -16.24 13.05 -10.40
N ASP A 175 -17.19 13.47 -9.54
CA ASP A 175 -17.36 14.86 -9.12
C ASP A 175 -16.41 15.31 -8.00
N SER A 176 -15.52 14.42 -7.54
CA SER A 176 -14.60 14.73 -6.45
C SER A 176 -13.44 15.61 -6.91
N ASN A 177 -13.09 16.60 -6.07
CA ASN A 177 -11.91 17.44 -6.25
C ASN A 177 -10.67 16.94 -5.47
N GLU A 178 -10.77 15.77 -4.80
CA GLU A 178 -9.63 15.20 -4.07
C GLU A 178 -8.54 14.69 -5.02
N GLY A 179 -7.29 14.89 -4.67
CA GLY A 179 -6.15 14.47 -5.49
C GLY A 179 -6.11 12.98 -5.79
N LEU A 180 -6.65 12.14 -4.90
CA LEU A 180 -6.87 10.71 -5.13
C LEU A 180 -7.60 10.45 -6.45
N ILE A 181 -8.59 11.27 -6.80
CA ILE A 181 -9.42 11.12 -7.99
C ILE A 181 -8.87 11.98 -9.14
N THR A 182 -8.64 13.27 -8.91
CA THR A 182 -8.25 14.23 -9.96
C THR A 182 -6.86 13.94 -10.55
N ASN A 183 -6.00 13.24 -9.79
CA ASN A 183 -4.67 12.83 -10.23
C ASN A 183 -4.55 11.30 -10.40
N TRP A 184 -5.67 10.65 -10.71
CA TRP A 184 -5.63 9.22 -10.99
C TRP A 184 -4.63 8.91 -12.10
N PRO A 185 -3.74 7.91 -11.92
CA PRO A 185 -2.69 7.63 -12.91
C PRO A 185 -3.29 7.17 -14.24
N ASN A 186 -2.80 7.72 -15.37
CA ASN A 186 -3.24 7.37 -16.71
C ASN A 186 -3.02 5.88 -17.07
N GLY A 187 -2.13 5.22 -16.34
CA GLY A 187 -1.88 3.79 -16.45
C GLY A 187 -1.48 3.23 -15.10
N TYR A 188 -2.00 2.05 -14.75
CA TYR A 188 -1.68 1.35 -13.52
C TYR A 188 -1.56 -0.15 -13.76
N SER A 189 -0.90 -0.83 -12.85
CA SER A 189 -0.83 -2.29 -12.81
C SER A 189 -1.45 -2.79 -11.51
N LEU A 190 -2.16 -3.91 -11.61
CA LEU A 190 -2.62 -4.61 -10.43
C LEU A 190 -1.47 -5.41 -9.82
N TYR A 191 -1.30 -5.26 -8.53
CA TYR A 191 -0.39 -6.07 -7.74
C TYR A 191 -1.18 -6.76 -6.63
N GLY A 192 -1.15 -8.08 -6.60
CA GLY A 192 -1.97 -8.83 -5.66
C GLY A 192 -1.28 -10.08 -5.12
N TRP A 193 -1.77 -10.54 -3.99
CA TRP A 193 -1.35 -11.77 -3.32
C TRP A 193 -2.51 -12.37 -2.54
N LEU A 194 -2.41 -13.66 -2.22
CA LEU A 194 -3.33 -14.34 -1.32
C LEU A 194 -2.76 -14.33 0.10
N VAL A 195 -3.61 -14.05 1.07
CA VAL A 195 -3.31 -14.21 2.49
C VAL A 195 -4.19 -15.33 3.03
N SER A 196 -3.57 -16.34 3.62
CA SER A 196 -4.27 -17.43 4.29
C SER A 196 -3.93 -17.39 5.77
N MET A 197 -4.95 -17.30 6.63
CA MET A 197 -4.82 -17.26 8.07
C MET A 197 -5.49 -18.48 8.71
N LYS A 198 -4.85 -19.03 9.75
CA LYS A 198 -5.44 -20.02 10.62
C LYS A 198 -6.21 -19.35 11.74
N SER A 199 -6.92 -20.14 12.54
CA SER A 199 -7.60 -19.64 13.74
C SER A 199 -6.63 -18.85 14.63
N GLY A 200 -7.07 -17.69 15.13
CA GLY A 200 -6.22 -16.77 15.90
C GLY A 200 -5.16 -16.02 15.07
N GLY A 201 -5.20 -16.14 13.73
CA GLY A 201 -4.34 -15.36 12.86
C GLY A 201 -4.68 -13.88 12.87
N THR A 202 -3.66 -13.03 12.81
CA THR A 202 -3.81 -11.58 12.75
C THR A 202 -2.87 -10.97 11.74
N LEU A 203 -3.31 -9.92 11.07
CA LEU A 203 -2.48 -9.06 10.22
C LEU A 203 -2.46 -7.67 10.84
N ARG A 204 -1.29 -7.22 11.28
CA ARG A 204 -1.15 -5.90 11.90
C ARG A 204 -1.45 -4.79 10.91
N PRO A 205 -1.99 -3.63 11.36
CA PRO A 205 -2.20 -2.46 10.50
C PRO A 205 -0.92 -2.05 9.79
N HIS A 206 -1.03 -1.83 8.49
CA HIS A 206 0.07 -1.41 7.63
C HIS A 206 -0.45 -0.62 6.43
N MET A 207 0.46 -0.06 5.65
CA MET A 207 0.14 0.70 4.44
C MET A 207 0.88 0.08 3.25
N HIS A 208 0.22 0.06 2.11
CA HIS A 208 0.82 -0.31 0.82
C HIS A 208 1.32 0.96 0.14
N GLU A 209 2.55 1.35 0.46
CA GLU A 209 3.11 2.67 0.15
C GLU A 209 3.26 2.97 -1.34
N GLN A 210 3.38 1.94 -2.16
CA GLN A 210 3.50 2.06 -3.62
C GLN A 210 2.14 1.97 -4.34
N GLY A 211 1.06 1.69 -3.61
CA GLY A 211 -0.28 1.59 -4.17
C GLY A 211 -1.00 2.93 -4.15
N TRP A 212 -1.52 3.36 -5.31
CA TRP A 212 -2.40 4.52 -5.38
C TRP A 212 -3.72 4.26 -4.65
N LEU A 213 -4.29 3.10 -4.86
CA LEU A 213 -5.46 2.58 -4.16
C LEU A 213 -5.18 1.15 -3.69
N SER A 214 -5.72 0.75 -2.55
CA SER A 214 -5.66 -0.61 -2.03
C SER A 214 -7.05 -1.18 -1.84
N GLY A 215 -7.20 -2.48 -2.07
CA GLY A 215 -8.43 -3.21 -1.83
C GLY A 215 -8.17 -4.59 -1.23
N SER A 216 -9.19 -5.17 -0.61
CA SER A 216 -9.19 -6.53 -0.10
C SER A 216 -10.44 -7.27 -0.54
N ILE A 217 -10.28 -8.49 -1.02
CA ILE A 217 -11.39 -9.39 -1.35
C ILE A 217 -11.38 -10.50 -0.30
N TYR A 218 -12.45 -10.57 0.48
CA TYR A 218 -12.63 -11.58 1.51
C TYR A 218 -13.27 -12.82 0.88
N ILE A 219 -12.47 -13.87 0.68
CA ILE A 219 -12.90 -15.12 0.02
C ILE A 219 -13.58 -16.06 1.01
N ASN A 220 -13.01 -16.19 2.21
CA ASN A 220 -13.57 -16.97 3.29
C ASN A 220 -13.32 -16.24 4.62
N VAL A 221 -14.39 -15.90 5.31
CA VAL A 221 -14.34 -15.26 6.62
C VAL A 221 -15.01 -16.21 7.61
N PRO A 222 -14.31 -16.66 8.66
CA PRO A 222 -14.93 -17.48 9.69
C PRO A 222 -16.12 -16.76 10.32
N GLU A 223 -17.17 -17.50 10.63
CA GLU A 223 -18.27 -16.97 11.45
C GLU A 223 -17.71 -16.49 12.78
N LYS A 224 -18.18 -15.32 13.23
CA LYS A 224 -17.83 -14.85 14.57
C LYS A 224 -18.39 -15.85 15.57
N SER A 225 -17.53 -16.49 16.35
CA SER A 225 -17.96 -17.20 17.54
C SER A 225 -18.72 -16.21 18.46
N LYS A 226 -19.96 -16.55 18.72
CA LYS A 226 -20.82 -15.80 19.66
C LYS A 226 -20.25 -15.78 21.06
#